data_42a3f647f88be75c86b4518bf87982c2
#
_entry.id   42a3f647f88be75c86b4518bf87982c2
#
_cell.length_a   1.000
_cell.length_b   1.000
_cell.length_c   1.000
_cell.angle_alpha   90.00
_cell.angle_beta   90.00
_cell.angle_gamma   90.00
#
_symmetry.space_group_name_H-M   'P 1'
#
loop_
_entity.id
_entity.type
_entity.pdbx_description
1 polymer ?
#
loop_
_entity_poly.entity_id
_entity_poly.type
_entity_poly.pdbx_seq_one_letter_code
_entity_poly.pdbx_strand_id
1 'polypeptide(L)'
;MSMKMESQPASPGFGASLQLKDCIEELLRFTLVSSIDGTFEIDLDLSKDYCSTLLQEDPSDFFPNCTGPSEGVPLYPLYKRLAASLFEAFSSEALPRTENKLAVMQETSSLKQKEEEWASLIREKGSHLLDVLKSVDFELHVQEPYFSLLRNGQKTVEGRCAVGHYNKIESGALILINKCLVLQVQDVRHYHSFREMLEAESLKEVLPGVDTTEEGVQVYRKFYSEEKERSNGVLAISVKKLVSQPSIDLSSMLSVHIEIERCLSSPNSESNFVQELSYAGVQRLLGFIYTAGTVSEALPPPTSSLISSFLLPHNPNAKGCTLTDGARALSKHVNRSSDKYWGSFSGSDSDKNRNALDVIRNLITCSCWMNIHIVPPHGVVFEIRVANGYGARWSKDGSKFIGFLEPYMEDGHSKGWRH
;
A
#
# COMPACT_ATOMS: atom_id res chain seq x y z
N MET A 1 -14.00 -2.78 -31.50
CA MET A 1 -12.97 -3.16 -30.52
C MET A 1 -13.55 -4.33 -29.72
N SER A 2 -13.04 -5.54 -29.94
CA SER A 2 -13.57 -6.76 -29.34
C SER A 2 -13.01 -6.87 -27.91
N MET A 3 -13.87 -6.61 -26.91
CA MET A 3 -13.53 -6.92 -25.51
C MET A 3 -13.40 -8.44 -25.36
N LYS A 4 -12.21 -8.92 -25.06
CA LYS A 4 -12.00 -10.29 -24.60
C LYS A 4 -12.83 -10.49 -23.33
N MET A 5 -13.77 -11.41 -23.38
CA MET A 5 -14.49 -11.91 -22.20
C MET A 5 -13.46 -12.65 -21.33
N GLU A 6 -13.06 -12.03 -20.23
CA GLU A 6 -12.40 -12.75 -19.14
C GLU A 6 -13.48 -13.61 -18.46
N SER A 7 -13.29 -14.92 -18.51
CA SER A 7 -14.06 -15.87 -17.72
C SER A 7 -13.90 -15.52 -16.23
N GLN A 8 -15.00 -15.49 -15.48
CA GLN A 8 -14.94 -15.35 -14.02
C GLN A 8 -13.88 -16.30 -13.46
N PRO A 9 -12.96 -15.83 -12.62
CA PRO A 9 -12.11 -16.73 -11.88
C PRO A 9 -13.01 -17.68 -11.07
N ALA A 10 -12.75 -18.97 -11.19
CA ALA A 10 -13.43 -19.97 -10.37
C ALA A 10 -13.21 -19.57 -8.91
N SER A 11 -14.30 -19.37 -8.15
CA SER A 11 -14.21 -19.12 -6.71
C SER A 11 -13.36 -20.22 -6.08
N PRO A 12 -12.39 -19.89 -5.21
CA PRO A 12 -11.54 -20.89 -4.59
C PRO A 12 -12.40 -21.97 -3.94
N GLY A 13 -12.07 -23.23 -4.22
CA GLY A 13 -12.81 -24.38 -3.68
C GLY A 13 -12.77 -24.37 -2.15
N PHE A 14 -13.79 -24.97 -1.56
CA PHE A 14 -13.90 -25.21 -0.12
C PHE A 14 -12.61 -25.84 0.42
N GLY A 15 -11.85 -25.09 1.23
CA GLY A 15 -10.55 -25.54 1.79
C GLY A 15 -9.35 -24.63 1.49
N ALA A 16 -9.46 -23.66 0.59
CA ALA A 16 -8.48 -22.59 0.54
C ALA A 16 -8.73 -21.68 1.75
N SER A 17 -7.87 -21.76 2.77
CA SER A 17 -7.91 -20.81 3.88
C SER A 17 -7.85 -19.39 3.30
N LEU A 18 -8.78 -18.53 3.72
CA LEU A 18 -8.78 -17.11 3.36
C LEU A 18 -7.36 -16.56 3.54
N GLN A 19 -6.75 -16.06 2.48
CA GLN A 19 -5.43 -15.44 2.56
C GLN A 19 -5.62 -14.05 3.17
N LEU A 20 -5.52 -13.96 4.50
CA LEU A 20 -5.78 -12.71 5.25
C LEU A 20 -4.93 -11.55 4.73
N LYS A 21 -3.69 -11.83 4.33
CA LYS A 21 -2.82 -10.81 3.72
C LYS A 21 -3.43 -10.23 2.44
N ASP A 22 -3.94 -11.08 1.55
CA ASP A 22 -4.57 -10.64 0.30
C ASP A 22 -5.88 -9.88 0.55
N CYS A 23 -6.61 -10.24 1.62
CA CYS A 23 -7.80 -9.50 2.02
C CYS A 23 -7.46 -8.10 2.50
N ILE A 24 -6.40 -7.94 3.30
CA ILE A 24 -5.95 -6.62 3.77
C ILE A 24 -5.46 -5.78 2.59
N GLU A 25 -4.73 -6.38 1.64
CA GLU A 25 -4.25 -5.68 0.44
C GLU A 25 -5.42 -5.16 -0.41
N GLU A 26 -6.41 -6.01 -0.73
CA GLU A 26 -7.58 -5.60 -1.50
C GLU A 26 -8.48 -4.62 -0.74
N LEU A 27 -8.65 -4.80 0.57
CA LEU A 27 -9.40 -3.88 1.41
C LEU A 27 -8.77 -2.50 1.44
N LEU A 28 -7.43 -2.42 1.57
CA LEU A 28 -6.71 -1.15 1.54
C LEU A 28 -6.83 -0.47 0.17
N ARG A 29 -6.64 -1.22 -0.91
CA ARG A 29 -6.82 -0.73 -2.27
C ARG A 29 -8.22 -0.16 -2.48
N PHE A 30 -9.24 -0.93 -2.08
CA PHE A 30 -10.64 -0.49 -2.14
C PHE A 30 -10.89 0.79 -1.34
N THR A 31 -10.35 0.88 -0.13
CA THR A 31 -10.51 2.04 0.76
C THR A 31 -9.90 3.30 0.13
N LEU A 32 -8.68 3.21 -0.42
CA LEU A 32 -8.01 4.32 -1.10
C LEU A 32 -8.76 4.77 -2.36
N VAL A 33 -9.22 3.83 -3.21
CA VAL A 33 -10.02 4.14 -4.40
C VAL A 33 -11.33 4.83 -4.02
N SER A 34 -12.03 4.30 -3.02
CA SER A 34 -13.30 4.87 -2.56
C SER A 34 -13.14 6.27 -1.97
N SER A 35 -12.00 6.57 -1.33
CA SER A 35 -11.66 7.90 -0.84
C SER A 35 -11.43 8.88 -1.99
N ILE A 36 -10.70 8.47 -3.04
CA ILE A 36 -10.48 9.28 -4.26
C ILE A 36 -11.81 9.62 -4.94
N ASP A 37 -12.68 8.62 -5.09
CA ASP A 37 -13.98 8.76 -5.76
C ASP A 37 -15.00 9.51 -4.90
N GLY A 38 -14.74 9.75 -3.63
CA GLY A 38 -15.66 10.38 -2.68
C GLY A 38 -16.88 9.51 -2.37
N THR A 39 -16.76 8.20 -2.52
CA THR A 39 -17.81 7.21 -2.25
C THR A 39 -17.66 6.55 -0.88
N PHE A 40 -16.64 6.91 -0.11
CA PHE A 40 -16.35 6.39 1.20
C PHE A 40 -17.09 7.19 2.29
N GLU A 41 -17.64 6.49 3.28
CA GLU A 41 -18.44 7.10 4.35
C GLU A 41 -17.57 7.79 5.43
N ILE A 42 -16.26 7.50 5.45
CA ILE A 42 -15.32 8.00 6.46
C ILE A 42 -14.21 8.76 5.73
N ASP A 43 -13.88 9.96 6.19
CA ASP A 43 -12.71 10.69 5.71
C ASP A 43 -11.44 10.03 6.24
N LEU A 44 -10.47 9.80 5.35
CA LEU A 44 -9.15 9.27 5.72
C LEU A 44 -8.19 10.36 6.17
N ASP A 45 -8.58 11.63 6.09
CA ASP A 45 -7.71 12.80 6.28
C ASP A 45 -6.44 12.75 5.40
N LEU A 46 -6.53 12.06 4.25
CA LEU A 46 -5.50 11.97 3.21
C LEU A 46 -5.99 12.66 1.94
N SER A 47 -5.14 13.47 1.31
CA SER A 47 -5.50 14.10 0.03
C SER A 47 -5.70 13.06 -1.07
N LYS A 48 -6.55 13.36 -2.05
CA LYS A 48 -6.79 12.48 -3.22
C LYS A 48 -5.51 12.20 -4.01
N ASP A 49 -4.64 13.19 -4.13
CA ASP A 49 -3.35 13.07 -4.82
C ASP A 49 -2.42 12.11 -4.06
N TYR A 50 -2.42 12.18 -2.73
CA TYR A 50 -1.65 11.26 -1.89
C TYR A 50 -2.15 9.82 -2.04
N CYS A 51 -3.47 9.60 -1.94
CA CYS A 51 -4.09 8.30 -2.17
C CYS A 51 -3.80 7.77 -3.59
N SER A 52 -3.84 8.62 -4.60
CA SER A 52 -3.51 8.27 -5.99
C SER A 52 -2.05 7.84 -6.14
N THR A 53 -1.13 8.53 -5.44
CA THR A 53 0.29 8.18 -5.45
C THR A 53 0.55 6.83 -4.76
N LEU A 54 -0.17 6.51 -3.69
CA LEU A 54 -0.08 5.18 -3.04
C LEU A 54 -0.49 4.04 -3.97
N LEU A 55 -1.42 4.30 -4.90
CA LEU A 55 -1.92 3.34 -5.89
C LEU A 55 -1.12 3.31 -7.20
N GLN A 56 -0.25 4.29 -7.42
CA GLN A 56 0.52 4.43 -8.66
C GLN A 56 1.43 3.22 -8.88
N GLU A 57 1.46 2.71 -10.12
CA GLU A 57 2.40 1.67 -10.54
C GLU A 57 3.76 2.28 -10.93
N ASP A 58 4.83 1.54 -10.68
CA ASP A 58 6.16 1.84 -11.24
C ASP A 58 6.56 0.69 -12.18
N PRO A 59 6.52 0.89 -13.50
CA PRO A 59 6.76 -0.16 -14.49
C PRO A 59 8.23 -0.58 -14.60
N SER A 60 9.07 -0.28 -13.61
CA SER A 60 10.48 -0.59 -13.69
C SER A 60 10.79 -2.05 -13.37
N ASP A 61 11.49 -2.73 -14.27
CA ASP A 61 12.03 -4.08 -14.08
C ASP A 61 13.37 -4.11 -13.30
N PHE A 62 13.76 -2.99 -12.70
CA PHE A 62 15.07 -2.89 -12.03
C PHE A 62 15.21 -3.81 -10.81
N PHE A 63 14.10 -4.22 -10.19
CA PHE A 63 14.09 -5.03 -8.98
C PHE A 63 13.08 -6.19 -9.06
N PRO A 64 13.26 -7.18 -9.95
CA PRO A 64 12.24 -8.19 -10.24
C PRO A 64 11.91 -9.14 -9.07
N ASN A 65 12.69 -9.17 -8.00
CA ASN A 65 12.58 -10.18 -6.94
C ASN A 65 12.75 -9.65 -5.50
N CYS A 66 12.54 -8.36 -5.25
CA CYS A 66 12.62 -7.83 -3.88
C CYS A 66 11.31 -8.10 -3.13
N THR A 67 11.16 -9.31 -2.58
CA THR A 67 9.95 -9.78 -1.85
C THR A 67 10.08 -9.69 -0.33
N GLY A 68 11.11 -9.05 0.21
CA GLY A 68 11.26 -8.85 1.66
C GLY A 68 10.29 -7.77 2.16
N PRO A 69 9.48 -8.03 3.20
CA PRO A 69 8.41 -7.12 3.61
C PRO A 69 8.88 -5.89 4.39
N SER A 70 10.10 -5.84 4.93
CA SER A 70 10.48 -4.82 5.92
C SER A 70 11.76 -4.02 5.63
N GLU A 71 12.61 -4.41 4.68
CA GLU A 71 13.86 -3.72 4.37
C GLU A 71 13.84 -3.07 2.98
N GLY A 72 14.65 -2.03 2.82
CA GLY A 72 14.82 -1.32 1.56
C GLY A 72 13.76 -0.24 1.29
N VAL A 73 14.00 0.49 0.19
CA VAL A 73 13.04 1.48 -0.34
C VAL A 73 11.78 0.75 -0.82
N PRO A 74 10.58 1.18 -0.41
CA PRO A 74 9.34 0.54 -0.84
C PRO A 74 9.19 0.60 -2.36
N LEU A 75 8.79 -0.52 -2.95
CA LEU A 75 8.44 -0.59 -4.37
C LEU A 75 6.99 -0.12 -4.57
N TYR A 76 6.75 0.50 -5.70
CA TYR A 76 5.40 0.86 -6.14
C TYR A 76 4.66 -0.36 -6.72
N PRO A 77 3.34 -0.45 -6.53
CA PRO A 77 2.48 0.49 -5.81
C PRO A 77 2.68 0.40 -4.29
N LEU A 78 2.78 1.57 -3.65
CA LEU A 78 3.14 1.69 -2.24
C LEU A 78 2.11 1.07 -1.30
N TYR A 79 0.82 1.01 -1.71
CA TYR A 79 -0.24 0.41 -0.88
C TYR A 79 0.03 -1.06 -0.55
N LYS A 80 0.76 -1.80 -1.39
CA LYS A 80 1.11 -3.21 -1.11
C LYS A 80 2.07 -3.32 0.08
N ARG A 81 3.06 -2.41 0.13
CA ARG A 81 3.96 -2.33 1.28
C ARG A 81 3.20 -1.95 2.54
N LEU A 82 2.31 -0.97 2.42
CA LEU A 82 1.48 -0.51 3.53
C LEU A 82 0.59 -1.65 4.07
N ALA A 83 -0.05 -2.43 3.19
CA ALA A 83 -0.85 -3.60 3.57
C ALA A 83 -0.02 -4.68 4.26
N ALA A 84 1.19 -4.95 3.75
CA ALA A 84 2.10 -5.92 4.37
C ALA A 84 2.52 -5.48 5.78
N SER A 85 2.89 -4.20 5.96
CA SER A 85 3.27 -3.64 7.26
C SER A 85 2.10 -3.66 8.27
N LEU A 86 0.87 -3.37 7.81
CA LEU A 86 -0.33 -3.49 8.64
C LEU A 86 -0.55 -4.95 9.05
N PHE A 87 -0.46 -5.89 8.11
CA PHE A 87 -0.63 -7.31 8.42
C PHE A 87 0.40 -7.82 9.42
N GLU A 88 1.66 -7.43 9.30
CA GLU A 88 2.71 -7.73 10.27
C GLU A 88 2.40 -7.13 11.65
N ALA A 89 1.94 -5.87 11.69
CA ALA A 89 1.56 -5.20 12.94
C ALA A 89 0.36 -5.88 13.63
N PHE A 90 -0.58 -6.47 12.88
CA PHE A 90 -1.71 -7.22 13.43
C PHE A 90 -1.29 -8.60 13.95
N SER A 91 -0.27 -9.20 13.35
CA SER A 91 0.15 -10.59 13.61
C SER A 91 1.25 -10.67 14.67
N SER A 92 1.92 -9.58 14.99
CA SER A 92 3.02 -9.50 15.95
C SER A 92 2.67 -8.62 17.14
N GLU A 93 3.20 -8.95 18.33
CA GLU A 93 3.03 -8.09 19.52
C GLU A 93 3.81 -6.76 19.41
N ALA A 94 4.63 -6.60 18.38
CA ALA A 94 5.42 -5.40 18.11
C ALA A 94 5.13 -4.88 16.71
N LEU A 95 4.95 -3.56 16.58
CA LEU A 95 5.07 -2.91 15.28
C LEU A 95 6.43 -3.27 14.65
N PRO A 96 6.54 -3.33 13.31
CA PRO A 96 7.85 -3.48 12.67
C PRO A 96 8.75 -2.36 13.20
N ARG A 97 9.47 -2.65 14.25
CA ARG A 97 10.52 -1.76 14.74
C ARG A 97 11.63 -1.86 13.72
N THR A 98 11.79 -0.87 12.91
CA THR A 98 13.09 -0.54 12.38
C THR A 98 13.92 -0.21 13.62
N GLU A 99 14.58 -1.21 14.22
CA GLU A 99 15.52 -0.94 15.30
C GLU A 99 16.46 0.11 14.76
N ASN A 100 16.48 1.27 15.42
CA ASN A 100 17.31 2.39 15.03
C ASN A 100 18.77 2.00 15.33
N LYS A 101 19.37 1.17 14.46
CA LYS A 101 20.78 0.76 14.54
C LYS A 101 21.73 1.95 14.32
N LEU A 102 21.18 3.08 13.85
CA LEU A 102 21.90 4.34 13.73
C LEU A 102 21.73 5.13 15.04
N ALA A 103 22.70 5.03 15.93
CA ALA A 103 22.75 5.63 17.28
C ALA A 103 22.75 7.19 17.32
N VAL A 104 22.17 7.88 16.31
CA VAL A 104 22.46 9.33 16.07
C VAL A 104 21.30 10.26 16.38
N MET A 105 20.07 9.80 16.72
CA MET A 105 18.99 10.72 16.98
C MET A 105 18.25 10.43 18.28
N GLN A 106 18.33 11.35 19.23
CA GLN A 106 17.53 11.35 20.44
C GLN A 106 16.06 11.60 20.09
N GLU A 107 15.26 10.56 20.17
CA GLU A 107 13.79 10.68 20.13
C GLU A 107 13.32 11.38 21.41
N THR A 108 12.45 12.36 21.28
CA THR A 108 11.84 13.01 22.44
C THR A 108 10.86 12.05 23.12
N SER A 109 10.75 12.12 24.45
CA SER A 109 9.83 11.26 25.23
C SER A 109 8.36 11.38 24.78
N SER A 110 7.96 12.57 24.30
CA SER A 110 6.62 12.84 23.77
C SER A 110 6.32 12.05 22.47
N LEU A 111 7.30 11.92 21.56
CA LEU A 111 7.14 11.12 20.34
C LEU A 111 6.98 9.63 20.65
N LYS A 112 7.73 9.10 21.62
CA LYS A 112 7.62 7.69 22.02
C LYS A 112 6.23 7.34 22.58
N GLN A 113 5.69 8.19 23.44
CA GLN A 113 4.37 7.97 24.02
C GLN A 113 3.29 7.92 22.93
N LYS A 114 3.32 8.84 21.97
CA LYS A 114 2.38 8.89 20.85
C LYS A 114 2.53 7.69 19.90
N GLU A 115 3.75 7.23 19.64
CA GLU A 115 3.99 6.00 18.90
C GLU A 115 3.39 4.77 19.60
N GLU A 116 3.46 4.70 20.92
CA GLU A 116 2.86 3.62 21.71
C GLU A 116 1.33 3.67 21.66
N GLU A 117 0.72 4.85 21.73
CA GLU A 117 -0.73 5.04 21.60
C GLU A 117 -1.23 4.61 20.22
N TRP A 118 -0.54 5.03 19.15
CA TRP A 118 -0.85 4.62 17.79
C TRP A 118 -0.65 3.10 17.57
N ALA A 119 0.44 2.55 18.10
CA ALA A 119 0.70 1.12 18.06
C ALA A 119 -0.40 0.31 18.77
N SER A 120 -0.90 0.82 19.89
CA SER A 120 -2.01 0.22 20.62
C SER A 120 -3.30 0.21 19.79
N LEU A 121 -3.63 1.33 19.14
CA LEU A 121 -4.81 1.42 18.28
C LEU A 121 -4.73 0.48 17.07
N ILE A 122 -3.57 0.41 16.39
CA ILE A 122 -3.38 -0.52 15.26
C ILE A 122 -3.59 -1.96 15.72
N ARG A 123 -3.10 -2.35 16.89
CA ARG A 123 -3.28 -3.72 17.41
C ARG A 123 -4.75 -3.98 17.75
N GLU A 124 -5.43 -3.06 18.43
CA GLU A 124 -6.84 -3.21 18.79
C GLU A 124 -7.72 -3.35 17.54
N LYS A 125 -7.63 -2.38 16.63
CA LYS A 125 -8.43 -2.36 15.40
C LYS A 125 -8.03 -3.47 14.44
N GLY A 126 -6.74 -3.79 14.36
CA GLY A 126 -6.22 -4.89 13.54
C GLY A 126 -6.69 -6.25 14.05
N SER A 127 -6.71 -6.47 15.38
CA SER A 127 -7.27 -7.70 15.96
C SER A 127 -8.76 -7.84 15.64
N HIS A 128 -9.54 -6.78 15.82
CA HIS A 128 -10.97 -6.79 15.49
C HIS A 128 -11.21 -7.06 14.00
N LEU A 129 -10.46 -6.40 13.11
CA LEU A 129 -10.53 -6.63 11.67
C LEU A 129 -10.21 -8.10 11.32
N LEU A 130 -9.14 -8.66 11.88
CA LEU A 130 -8.79 -10.06 11.66
C LEU A 130 -9.86 -11.03 12.18
N ASP A 131 -10.49 -10.75 13.32
CA ASP A 131 -11.54 -11.57 13.88
C ASP A 131 -12.80 -11.55 12.99
N VAL A 132 -13.16 -10.40 12.44
CA VAL A 132 -14.25 -10.28 11.46
C VAL A 132 -13.91 -11.09 10.19
N LEU A 133 -12.70 -10.97 9.64
CA LEU A 133 -12.30 -11.72 8.45
C LEU A 133 -12.24 -13.23 8.70
N LYS A 134 -11.81 -13.68 9.87
CA LYS A 134 -11.78 -15.10 10.25
C LYS A 134 -13.18 -15.69 10.48
N SER A 135 -14.16 -14.87 10.82
CA SER A 135 -15.56 -15.30 11.03
C SER A 135 -16.34 -15.44 9.72
N VAL A 136 -15.76 -15.12 8.57
CA VAL A 136 -16.39 -15.26 7.25
C VAL A 136 -16.50 -16.72 6.87
N ASP A 137 -17.72 -17.15 6.49
CA ASP A 137 -18.00 -18.50 6.04
C ASP A 137 -17.81 -18.69 4.54
N PHE A 138 -18.08 -17.64 3.75
CA PHE A 138 -18.05 -17.70 2.28
C PHE A 138 -17.42 -16.44 1.69
N GLU A 139 -16.68 -16.61 0.59
CA GLU A 139 -16.17 -15.52 -0.25
C GLU A 139 -16.89 -15.51 -1.59
N LEU A 140 -17.41 -14.37 -2.00
CA LEU A 140 -18.08 -14.16 -3.28
C LEU A 140 -17.47 -12.97 -4.03
N HIS A 141 -17.45 -13.09 -5.36
CA HIS A 141 -17.12 -11.98 -6.25
C HIS A 141 -18.38 -11.45 -6.92
N VAL A 142 -18.57 -10.13 -6.89
CA VAL A 142 -19.68 -9.41 -7.52
C VAL A 142 -19.12 -8.28 -8.39
N GLN A 143 -19.54 -8.24 -9.65
CA GLN A 143 -19.11 -7.18 -10.59
C GLN A 143 -19.88 -5.88 -10.36
N GLU A 144 -19.27 -4.78 -10.80
CA GLU A 144 -19.98 -3.50 -10.90
C GLU A 144 -21.07 -3.56 -12.01
N PRO A 145 -22.19 -2.86 -11.85
CA PRO A 145 -22.54 -1.93 -10.76
C PRO A 145 -23.10 -2.63 -9.50
N TYR A 146 -23.32 -3.94 -9.53
CA TYR A 146 -24.02 -4.68 -8.47
C TYR A 146 -23.26 -4.71 -7.13
N PHE A 147 -21.94 -4.66 -7.16
CA PHE A 147 -21.15 -4.53 -5.94
C PHE A 147 -21.43 -3.20 -5.22
N SER A 148 -21.42 -2.09 -5.95
CA SER A 148 -21.76 -0.78 -5.39
C SER A 148 -23.21 -0.73 -4.86
N LEU A 149 -24.14 -1.38 -5.55
CA LEU A 149 -25.54 -1.47 -5.12
C LEU A 149 -25.73 -2.31 -3.85
N LEU A 150 -24.96 -3.40 -3.67
CA LEU A 150 -24.91 -4.18 -2.41
C LEU A 150 -24.34 -3.31 -1.27
N ARG A 151 -23.23 -2.62 -1.52
CA ARG A 151 -22.57 -1.77 -0.54
C ARG A 151 -23.51 -0.66 -0.03
N ASN A 152 -24.29 -0.05 -0.92
CA ASN A 152 -25.20 1.02 -0.61
C ASN A 152 -26.57 0.52 -0.07
N GLY A 153 -26.78 -0.81 -0.02
CA GLY A 153 -28.03 -1.42 0.44
C GLY A 153 -29.20 -1.29 -0.51
N GLN A 154 -28.98 -0.86 -1.77
CA GLN A 154 -29.99 -0.81 -2.81
C GLN A 154 -30.30 -2.21 -3.39
N LYS A 155 -29.28 -3.06 -3.46
CA LYS A 155 -29.42 -4.47 -3.77
C LYS A 155 -29.33 -5.25 -2.46
N THR A 156 -30.35 -6.05 -2.16
CA THR A 156 -30.47 -6.82 -0.91
C THR A 156 -30.61 -8.33 -1.15
N VAL A 157 -30.74 -8.74 -2.41
CA VAL A 157 -30.80 -10.15 -2.80
C VAL A 157 -29.76 -10.44 -3.87
N GLU A 158 -28.88 -11.42 -3.60
CA GLU A 158 -27.88 -11.91 -4.55
C GLU A 158 -28.34 -13.22 -5.18
N GLY A 159 -28.40 -13.25 -6.53
CA GLY A 159 -28.79 -14.44 -7.30
C GLY A 159 -27.58 -15.27 -7.75
N ARG A 160 -27.56 -16.57 -7.48
CA ARG A 160 -26.49 -17.49 -7.88
C ARG A 160 -27.02 -18.82 -8.39
N CYS A 161 -26.32 -19.49 -9.35
CA CYS A 161 -26.55 -20.92 -9.55
C CYS A 161 -26.16 -21.70 -8.32
N ALA A 162 -26.98 -22.68 -7.95
CA ALA A 162 -26.77 -23.54 -6.78
C ALA A 162 -25.68 -24.58 -7.03
N VAL A 163 -24.42 -24.12 -7.22
CA VAL A 163 -23.28 -24.97 -7.59
C VAL A 163 -22.31 -25.13 -6.43
N GLY A 164 -21.91 -26.36 -6.16
CA GLY A 164 -20.82 -26.65 -5.23
C GLY A 164 -21.10 -26.16 -3.80
N HIS A 165 -20.19 -25.31 -3.27
CA HIS A 165 -20.27 -24.83 -1.90
C HIS A 165 -21.36 -23.78 -1.66
N TYR A 166 -21.91 -23.16 -2.71
CA TYR A 166 -23.01 -22.19 -2.56
C TYR A 166 -24.26 -22.84 -1.97
N ASN A 167 -24.48 -24.15 -2.21
CA ASN A 167 -25.59 -24.90 -1.59
C ASN A 167 -25.48 -25.03 -0.06
N LYS A 168 -24.35 -24.65 0.53
CA LYS A 168 -24.13 -24.67 1.97
C LYS A 168 -24.35 -23.33 2.64
N ILE A 169 -24.71 -22.30 1.84
CA ILE A 169 -25.01 -20.97 2.39
C ILE A 169 -26.34 -21.07 3.12
N GLU A 170 -26.35 -20.69 4.38
CA GLU A 170 -27.52 -20.73 5.27
C GLU A 170 -27.75 -19.38 5.94
N SER A 171 -28.95 -19.17 6.47
CA SER A 171 -29.28 -17.97 7.26
C SER A 171 -28.33 -17.83 8.45
N GLY A 172 -27.83 -16.62 8.67
CA GLY A 172 -26.85 -16.30 9.71
C GLY A 172 -25.39 -16.34 9.22
N ALA A 173 -25.08 -16.99 8.10
CA ALA A 173 -23.74 -17.07 7.55
C ALA A 173 -23.19 -15.68 7.18
N LEU A 174 -21.87 -15.50 7.28
CA LEU A 174 -21.16 -14.29 6.87
C LEU A 174 -20.50 -14.48 5.51
N ILE A 175 -20.78 -13.56 4.62
CA ILE A 175 -20.23 -13.56 3.24
C ILE A 175 -19.32 -12.34 3.07
N LEU A 176 -18.10 -12.58 2.62
CA LEU A 176 -17.15 -11.55 2.21
C LEU A 176 -17.28 -11.31 0.69
N ILE A 177 -17.73 -10.13 0.31
CA ILE A 177 -17.85 -9.72 -1.09
C ILE A 177 -16.60 -8.94 -1.50
N ASN A 178 -15.95 -9.38 -2.60
CA ASN A 178 -14.77 -8.73 -3.20
C ASN A 178 -13.65 -8.43 -2.18
N LYS A 179 -13.52 -9.27 -1.14
CA LYS A 179 -12.58 -9.10 -0.02
C LYS A 179 -12.72 -7.79 0.77
N CYS A 180 -13.82 -7.03 0.58
CA CYS A 180 -13.98 -5.68 1.12
C CYS A 180 -15.25 -5.47 1.95
N LEU A 181 -16.35 -6.15 1.59
CA LEU A 181 -17.68 -5.93 2.17
C LEU A 181 -18.17 -7.21 2.85
N VAL A 182 -18.49 -7.13 4.14
CA VAL A 182 -19.07 -8.25 4.88
C VAL A 182 -20.57 -8.11 4.97
N LEU A 183 -21.29 -9.12 4.50
CA LEU A 183 -22.72 -9.21 4.54
C LEU A 183 -23.15 -10.42 5.36
N GLN A 184 -24.24 -10.28 6.11
CA GLN A 184 -24.89 -11.39 6.81
C GLN A 184 -26.07 -11.90 5.99
N VAL A 185 -26.11 -13.20 5.77
CA VAL A 185 -27.24 -13.89 5.13
C VAL A 185 -28.45 -13.83 6.05
N GLN A 186 -29.56 -13.32 5.54
CA GLN A 186 -30.82 -13.27 6.27
C GLN A 186 -31.69 -14.49 5.95
N ASP A 187 -31.73 -14.86 4.66
CA ASP A 187 -32.54 -15.98 4.16
C ASP A 187 -31.93 -16.52 2.85
N VAL A 188 -32.18 -17.78 2.54
CA VAL A 188 -31.79 -18.43 1.29
C VAL A 188 -32.96 -19.17 0.72
N ARG A 189 -33.39 -18.81 -0.48
CA ARG A 189 -34.50 -19.45 -1.20
C ARG A 189 -34.01 -20.11 -2.48
N HIS A 190 -34.59 -21.27 -2.81
CA HIS A 190 -34.24 -22.07 -3.96
C HIS A 190 -35.30 -21.96 -5.06
N TYR A 191 -34.85 -21.82 -6.31
CA TYR A 191 -35.67 -21.69 -7.51
C TYR A 191 -35.13 -22.61 -8.59
N HIS A 192 -35.98 -22.98 -9.55
CA HIS A 192 -35.57 -23.81 -10.68
C HIS A 192 -34.84 -23.01 -11.76
N SER A 193 -35.10 -21.70 -11.83
CA SER A 193 -34.51 -20.82 -12.85
C SER A 193 -34.36 -19.39 -12.34
N PHE A 194 -33.48 -18.62 -13.01
CA PHE A 194 -33.38 -17.17 -12.77
C PHE A 194 -34.68 -16.44 -13.07
N ARG A 195 -35.44 -16.90 -14.07
CA ARG A 195 -36.78 -16.34 -14.36
C ARG A 195 -37.71 -16.48 -13.14
N GLU A 196 -37.86 -17.69 -12.63
CA GLU A 196 -38.69 -17.97 -11.46
C GLU A 196 -38.25 -17.16 -10.24
N MET A 197 -36.95 -17.08 -10.01
CA MET A 197 -36.37 -16.25 -8.93
C MET A 197 -36.73 -14.76 -9.11
N LEU A 198 -36.57 -14.20 -10.31
CA LEU A 198 -36.84 -12.79 -10.58
C LEU A 198 -38.36 -12.45 -10.55
N GLU A 199 -39.22 -13.41 -10.80
CA GLU A 199 -40.68 -13.27 -10.69
C GLU A 199 -41.14 -13.34 -9.23
N ALA A 200 -40.47 -14.17 -8.41
CA ALA A 200 -40.82 -14.37 -7.00
C ALA A 200 -40.20 -13.30 -6.07
N GLU A 201 -38.98 -12.87 -6.38
CA GLU A 201 -38.26 -11.83 -5.64
C GLU A 201 -38.54 -10.45 -6.25
N SER A 202 -38.34 -9.40 -5.48
CA SER A 202 -38.41 -8.03 -6.01
C SER A 202 -37.26 -7.78 -6.99
N LEU A 203 -37.55 -7.53 -8.27
CA LEU A 203 -36.54 -7.23 -9.29
C LEU A 203 -35.64 -6.04 -8.84
N LYS A 204 -36.20 -5.07 -8.14
CA LYS A 204 -35.47 -3.92 -7.60
C LYS A 204 -34.48 -4.30 -6.51
N GLU A 205 -34.75 -5.38 -5.76
CA GLU A 205 -33.83 -5.88 -4.72
C GLU A 205 -32.76 -6.80 -5.27
N VAL A 206 -33.08 -7.53 -6.36
CA VAL A 206 -32.16 -8.45 -7.03
C VAL A 206 -31.25 -7.74 -8.03
N LEU A 207 -31.83 -6.94 -8.92
CA LEU A 207 -31.12 -6.24 -10.02
C LEU A 207 -31.65 -4.79 -10.14
N PRO A 208 -31.30 -3.92 -9.20
CA PRO A 208 -31.68 -2.51 -9.29
C PRO A 208 -31.24 -1.89 -10.61
N GLY A 209 -32.15 -1.16 -11.28
CA GLY A 209 -31.90 -0.54 -12.59
C GLY A 209 -32.23 -1.45 -13.79
N VAL A 210 -32.80 -2.64 -13.56
CA VAL A 210 -33.36 -3.51 -14.58
C VAL A 210 -34.88 -3.44 -14.46
N ASP A 211 -35.57 -3.22 -15.58
CA ASP A 211 -37.02 -2.93 -15.58
C ASP A 211 -37.86 -4.18 -15.83
N THR A 212 -37.34 -5.19 -16.50
CA THR A 212 -38.10 -6.40 -16.87
C THR A 212 -37.38 -7.69 -16.44
N THR A 213 -38.17 -8.75 -16.17
CA THR A 213 -37.65 -10.08 -15.87
C THR A 213 -36.78 -10.62 -17.01
N GLU A 214 -37.20 -10.35 -18.27
CA GLU A 214 -36.46 -10.78 -19.47
C GLU A 214 -35.05 -10.18 -19.50
N GLU A 215 -34.92 -8.89 -19.27
CA GLU A 215 -33.61 -8.21 -19.17
C GLU A 215 -32.79 -8.76 -18.02
N GLY A 216 -33.43 -9.00 -16.87
CA GLY A 216 -32.77 -9.62 -15.71
C GLY A 216 -32.20 -11.01 -16.02
N VAL A 217 -32.97 -11.85 -16.72
CA VAL A 217 -32.46 -13.15 -17.17
C VAL A 217 -31.26 -12.98 -18.10
N GLN A 218 -31.27 -11.99 -19.02
CA GLN A 218 -30.13 -11.73 -19.91
C GLN A 218 -28.87 -11.27 -19.13
N VAL A 219 -29.03 -10.57 -18.02
CA VAL A 219 -27.90 -10.24 -17.13
C VAL A 219 -27.26 -11.52 -16.62
N TYR A 220 -28.04 -12.47 -16.09
CA TYR A 220 -27.51 -13.75 -15.58
C TYR A 220 -26.95 -14.65 -16.69
N ARG A 221 -27.45 -14.58 -17.93
CA ARG A 221 -26.92 -15.33 -19.10
C ARG A 221 -25.49 -14.93 -19.46
N LYS A 222 -25.01 -13.78 -19.05
CA LYS A 222 -23.61 -13.39 -19.20
C LYS A 222 -22.67 -14.25 -18.33
N PHE A 223 -23.20 -14.87 -17.26
CA PHE A 223 -22.43 -15.61 -16.26
C PHE A 223 -22.75 -17.10 -16.23
N TYR A 224 -24.00 -17.48 -16.54
CA TYR A 224 -24.50 -18.84 -16.41
C TYR A 224 -25.20 -19.30 -17.67
N SER A 225 -24.79 -20.48 -18.18
CA SER A 225 -25.51 -21.15 -19.27
C SER A 225 -26.85 -21.72 -18.77
N GLU A 226 -27.82 -21.88 -19.69
CA GLU A 226 -29.10 -22.51 -19.38
C GLU A 226 -28.95 -23.95 -18.87
N GLU A 227 -27.95 -24.66 -19.39
CA GLU A 227 -27.65 -26.01 -18.96
C GLU A 227 -27.21 -26.04 -17.50
N LYS A 228 -26.33 -25.10 -17.09
CA LYS A 228 -25.85 -25.00 -15.71
C LYS A 228 -26.99 -24.62 -14.77
N GLU A 229 -27.85 -23.71 -15.15
CA GLU A 229 -29.05 -23.31 -14.41
C GLU A 229 -30.00 -24.49 -14.23
N ARG A 230 -30.33 -25.19 -15.32
CA ARG A 230 -31.25 -26.35 -15.32
C ARG A 230 -30.74 -27.52 -14.46
N SER A 231 -29.42 -27.71 -14.46
CA SER A 231 -28.81 -28.85 -13.73
C SER A 231 -28.70 -28.59 -12.23
N ASN A 232 -28.59 -27.33 -11.80
CA ASN A 232 -28.27 -26.99 -10.40
C ASN A 232 -29.37 -26.18 -9.71
N GLY A 233 -30.23 -25.51 -10.46
CA GLY A 233 -31.14 -24.53 -9.90
C GLY A 233 -30.45 -23.21 -9.52
N VAL A 234 -31.18 -22.36 -8.85
CA VAL A 234 -30.78 -20.98 -8.51
C VAL A 234 -31.06 -20.69 -7.04
N LEU A 235 -30.17 -19.94 -6.42
CA LEU A 235 -30.31 -19.44 -5.05
C LEU A 235 -30.59 -17.93 -5.11
N ALA A 236 -31.59 -17.50 -4.36
CA ALA A 236 -31.76 -16.10 -3.94
C ALA A 236 -31.27 -15.98 -2.52
N ILE A 237 -30.19 -15.25 -2.34
CA ILE A 237 -29.51 -15.05 -1.05
C ILE A 237 -29.84 -13.65 -0.55
N SER A 238 -30.77 -13.54 0.38
CA SER A 238 -31.09 -12.26 1.05
C SER A 238 -29.98 -11.89 2.00
N VAL A 239 -29.46 -10.67 1.88
CA VAL A 239 -28.30 -10.20 2.64
C VAL A 239 -28.54 -8.86 3.28
N LYS A 240 -27.86 -8.64 4.41
CA LYS A 240 -27.82 -7.36 5.13
C LYS A 240 -26.39 -6.95 5.44
N LYS A 241 -26.05 -5.69 5.19
CA LYS A 241 -24.75 -5.13 5.56
C LYS A 241 -24.58 -5.15 7.08
N LEU A 242 -23.46 -5.65 7.58
CA LEU A 242 -23.11 -5.53 8.99
C LEU A 242 -22.80 -4.07 9.33
N VAL A 243 -23.08 -3.69 10.58
CA VAL A 243 -22.72 -2.36 11.10
C VAL A 243 -21.19 -2.21 11.17
N SER A 244 -20.50 -3.23 11.68
CA SER A 244 -19.04 -3.27 11.72
C SER A 244 -18.52 -3.81 10.41
N GLN A 245 -17.84 -2.95 9.64
CA GLN A 245 -17.20 -3.32 8.39
C GLN A 245 -15.68 -3.29 8.53
N PRO A 246 -14.94 -4.21 7.90
CA PRO A 246 -13.47 -4.19 7.91
C PRO A 246 -12.87 -2.87 7.45
N SER A 247 -13.53 -2.17 6.52
CA SER A 247 -13.12 -0.87 6.01
C SER A 247 -13.18 0.25 7.07
N ILE A 248 -14.08 0.14 8.06
CA ILE A 248 -14.20 1.11 9.16
C ILE A 248 -12.98 1.01 10.08
N ASP A 249 -12.61 -0.22 10.48
CA ASP A 249 -11.43 -0.43 11.32
C ASP A 249 -10.15 0.01 10.60
N LEU A 250 -10.01 -0.34 9.31
CA LEU A 250 -8.88 0.09 8.50
C LEU A 250 -8.78 1.61 8.40
N SER A 251 -9.90 2.29 8.14
CA SER A 251 -9.93 3.75 8.08
C SER A 251 -9.52 4.38 9.39
N SER A 252 -10.00 3.86 10.51
CA SER A 252 -9.64 4.34 11.84
C SER A 252 -8.14 4.20 12.13
N MET A 253 -7.46 3.20 11.56
CA MET A 253 -6.01 3.02 11.68
C MET A 253 -5.22 3.99 10.79
N LEU A 254 -5.79 4.38 9.64
CA LEU A 254 -5.15 5.31 8.70
C LEU A 254 -5.37 6.78 9.09
N SER A 255 -6.51 7.12 9.72
CA SER A 255 -6.91 8.48 10.09
C SER A 255 -6.49 8.91 11.51
N VAL A 256 -5.50 8.26 12.11
CA VAL A 256 -5.06 8.59 13.47
C VAL A 256 -4.33 9.93 13.53
N HIS A 257 -4.88 10.85 14.32
CA HIS A 257 -4.27 12.13 14.63
C HIS A 257 -3.23 11.97 15.76
N ILE A 258 -1.95 12.04 15.43
CA ILE A 258 -0.87 12.19 16.41
C ILE A 258 -0.41 13.67 16.37
N GLU A 259 -0.58 14.48 17.36
CA GLU A 259 -0.03 15.85 17.44
C GLU A 259 1.48 15.80 17.65
N ILE A 260 2.29 16.22 16.69
CA ILE A 260 3.73 16.37 16.85
C ILE A 260 4.02 17.84 17.20
N GLU A 261 4.32 18.12 18.46
CA GLU A 261 4.86 19.42 18.86
C GLU A 261 6.22 19.63 18.16
N ARG A 262 6.26 20.51 17.17
CA ARG A 262 7.54 21.04 16.69
C ARG A 262 8.10 21.96 17.77
N CYS A 263 9.14 21.54 18.47
CA CYS A 263 10.03 22.45 19.18
C CYS A 263 10.77 23.31 18.15
N LEU A 264 10.12 24.36 17.67
CA LEU A 264 10.82 25.45 16.99
C LEU A 264 11.46 26.31 18.06
N SER A 265 12.77 26.41 18.01
CA SER A 265 13.61 27.32 18.81
C SER A 265 13.36 28.78 18.42
N SER A 266 12.16 29.29 18.71
CA SER A 266 11.87 30.73 18.70
C SER A 266 10.67 31.00 19.59
N PRO A 267 10.83 31.87 20.65
CA PRO A 267 9.80 32.09 21.66
C PRO A 267 8.64 33.00 21.24
N ASN A 268 8.51 33.40 19.98
CA ASN A 268 7.54 34.41 19.53
C ASN A 268 6.66 34.01 18.32
N SER A 269 6.44 32.73 18.04
CA SER A 269 5.44 32.32 17.04
C SER A 269 4.34 31.46 17.67
N GLU A 270 3.24 32.07 18.05
CA GLU A 270 1.94 31.43 18.17
C GLU A 270 1.52 30.98 16.77
N SER A 271 2.01 29.83 16.30
CA SER A 271 1.46 29.17 15.15
C SER A 271 0.81 27.87 15.62
N ASN A 272 -0.52 27.84 15.57
CA ASN A 272 -1.34 26.66 15.71
C ASN A 272 -0.89 25.63 14.66
N PHE A 273 -0.02 24.70 15.04
CA PHE A 273 0.37 23.57 14.22
C PHE A 273 -0.45 22.35 14.66
N VAL A 274 -1.67 22.27 14.19
CA VAL A 274 -2.36 21.00 14.00
C VAL A 274 -1.80 20.43 12.71
N GLN A 275 -0.78 19.60 12.78
CA GLN A 275 -0.28 18.91 11.61
C GLN A 275 -0.98 17.55 11.53
N GLU A 276 -1.80 17.40 10.49
CA GLU A 276 -2.56 16.21 10.13
C GLU A 276 -1.67 14.97 10.11
N LEU A 277 -2.03 13.98 10.90
CA LEU A 277 -1.15 12.87 11.24
C LEU A 277 -1.46 11.58 10.53
N SER A 278 -2.49 11.56 9.70
CA SER A 278 -2.77 10.47 8.77
C SER A 278 -1.55 10.17 7.89
N TYR A 279 -0.87 11.22 7.43
CA TYR A 279 0.37 11.11 6.63
C TYR A 279 1.53 10.48 7.41
N ALA A 280 1.71 10.85 8.68
CA ALA A 280 2.80 10.35 9.51
C ALA A 280 2.67 8.85 9.78
N GLY A 281 1.47 8.37 10.07
CA GLY A 281 1.19 6.95 10.26
C GLY A 281 1.49 6.13 9.00
N VAL A 282 1.03 6.61 7.83
CA VAL A 282 1.32 5.97 6.54
C VAL A 282 2.82 5.97 6.25
N GLN A 283 3.52 7.10 6.44
CA GLN A 283 4.96 7.18 6.24
C GLN A 283 5.71 6.21 7.16
N ARG A 284 5.29 6.09 8.43
CA ARG A 284 5.89 5.17 9.39
C ARG A 284 5.72 3.71 8.96
N LEU A 285 4.53 3.33 8.51
CA LEU A 285 4.26 1.99 7.96
C LEU A 285 5.04 1.72 6.67
N LEU A 286 5.38 2.75 5.89
CA LEU A 286 6.26 2.63 4.72
C LEU A 286 7.75 2.53 5.10
N GLY A 287 8.13 2.72 6.38
CA GLY A 287 9.49 2.59 6.87
C GLY A 287 10.25 3.91 7.03
N PHE A 288 9.56 5.06 7.07
CA PHE A 288 10.20 6.35 7.38
C PHE A 288 10.63 6.39 8.84
N ILE A 289 11.81 6.96 9.08
CA ILE A 289 12.28 7.30 10.42
C ILE A 289 12.26 8.83 10.55
N TYR A 290 11.43 9.32 11.45
CA TYR A 290 11.18 10.74 11.64
C TYR A 290 12.37 11.48 12.25
N THR A 291 12.60 12.69 11.74
CA THR A 291 13.55 13.67 12.27
C THR A 291 12.89 15.04 12.35
N ALA A 292 13.48 15.99 13.07
CA ALA A 292 12.94 17.35 13.22
C ALA A 292 12.70 18.10 11.88
N GLY A 293 13.31 17.64 10.78
CA GLY A 293 13.16 18.23 9.44
C GLY A 293 12.34 17.38 8.46
N THR A 294 11.70 16.30 8.91
CA THR A 294 10.87 15.44 8.06
C THR A 294 9.72 16.24 7.45
N VAL A 295 9.51 16.06 6.14
CA VAL A 295 8.42 16.70 5.41
C VAL A 295 7.19 15.81 5.48
N SER A 296 6.11 16.35 6.05
CA SER A 296 4.80 15.69 6.02
C SER A 296 4.29 15.58 4.58
N GLU A 297 3.36 14.67 4.34
CA GLU A 297 2.72 14.43 3.04
C GLU A 297 3.67 13.98 1.91
N ALA A 298 4.93 13.69 2.24
CA ALA A 298 5.89 13.23 1.25
C ALA A 298 5.90 11.69 1.19
N LEU A 299 5.95 11.15 -0.02
CA LEU A 299 6.10 9.72 -0.29
C LEU A 299 7.47 9.46 -0.93
N PRO A 300 8.07 8.27 -0.73
CA PRO A 300 9.34 7.94 -1.37
C PRO A 300 9.16 7.97 -2.88
N PRO A 301 10.12 8.49 -3.65
CA PRO A 301 10.02 8.50 -5.11
C PRO A 301 10.08 7.08 -5.68
N PRO A 302 9.51 6.84 -6.89
CA PRO A 302 9.63 5.56 -7.57
C PRO A 302 11.09 5.14 -7.76
N THR A 303 11.38 3.85 -7.61
CA THR A 303 12.73 3.33 -7.81
C THR A 303 13.23 3.52 -9.23
N SER A 304 12.33 3.54 -10.22
CA SER A 304 12.64 3.92 -11.60
C SER A 304 13.24 5.33 -11.70
N SER A 305 12.67 6.30 -10.98
CA SER A 305 13.18 7.68 -10.95
C SER A 305 14.56 7.76 -10.29
N LEU A 306 14.74 7.05 -9.16
CA LEU A 306 16.03 6.99 -8.46
C LEU A 306 17.15 6.43 -9.34
N ILE A 307 16.88 5.32 -10.04
CA ILE A 307 17.86 4.67 -10.90
C ILE A 307 18.06 5.48 -12.19
N SER A 308 17.00 6.01 -12.80
CA SER A 308 17.12 6.79 -14.04
C SER A 308 17.97 8.04 -13.84
N SER A 309 17.73 8.79 -12.74
CA SER A 309 18.55 9.98 -12.43
C SER A 309 20.01 9.62 -12.10
N PHE A 310 20.25 8.47 -11.49
CA PHE A 310 21.59 7.96 -11.20
C PHE A 310 22.36 7.58 -12.49
N LEU A 311 21.67 7.09 -13.51
CA LEU A 311 22.23 6.65 -14.78
C LEU A 311 22.38 7.76 -15.81
N LEU A 312 21.96 8.98 -15.54
CA LEU A 312 22.15 10.12 -16.45
C LEU A 312 23.63 10.28 -16.81
N PRO A 313 23.96 10.55 -18.10
CA PRO A 313 25.33 10.84 -18.51
C PRO A 313 25.84 12.09 -17.79
N HIS A 314 26.98 11.98 -17.11
CA HIS A 314 27.56 13.09 -16.33
C HIS A 314 27.94 14.30 -17.19
N ASN A 315 28.41 14.05 -18.40
CA ASN A 315 28.76 15.10 -19.35
C ASN A 315 28.38 14.68 -20.77
N PRO A 316 27.13 14.86 -21.18
CA PRO A 316 26.65 14.39 -22.49
C PRO A 316 27.34 15.05 -23.67
N ASN A 317 28.02 16.20 -23.48
CA ASN A 317 28.71 16.95 -24.52
C ASN A 317 30.19 16.57 -24.63
N ALA A 318 30.75 15.80 -23.69
CA ALA A 318 32.16 15.41 -23.74
C ALA A 318 32.36 14.19 -24.63
N LYS A 319 33.08 14.33 -25.75
CA LYS A 319 33.43 13.21 -26.61
C LYS A 319 34.26 12.19 -25.83
N GLY A 320 33.78 10.92 -25.81
CA GLY A 320 34.50 9.79 -25.21
C GLY A 320 34.34 9.60 -23.71
N CYS A 321 33.56 10.42 -23.01
CA CYS A 321 33.20 10.20 -21.61
C CYS A 321 31.79 9.63 -21.54
N THR A 322 31.67 8.37 -21.09
CA THR A 322 30.36 7.68 -20.94
C THR A 322 30.02 7.40 -19.49
N LEU A 323 30.71 8.06 -18.54
CA LEU A 323 30.41 7.93 -17.10
C LEU A 323 29.05 8.53 -16.77
N THR A 324 28.29 7.80 -15.97
CA THR A 324 27.04 8.28 -15.39
C THR A 324 27.28 9.20 -14.19
N ASP A 325 26.27 9.99 -13.81
CA ASP A 325 26.34 10.83 -12.59
C ASP A 325 26.62 9.98 -11.35
N GLY A 326 26.01 8.79 -11.24
CA GLY A 326 26.29 7.84 -10.19
C GLY A 326 27.72 7.34 -10.16
N ALA A 327 28.28 6.91 -11.30
CA ALA A 327 29.66 6.46 -11.37
C ALA A 327 30.65 7.61 -11.09
N ARG A 328 30.35 8.80 -11.58
CA ARG A 328 31.16 9.99 -11.27
C ARG A 328 31.14 10.35 -9.78
N ALA A 329 29.98 10.23 -9.14
CA ALA A 329 29.88 10.41 -7.69
C ALA A 329 30.69 9.35 -6.95
N LEU A 330 30.53 8.06 -7.32
CA LEU A 330 31.24 6.95 -6.67
C LEU A 330 32.77 7.14 -6.73
N SER A 331 33.30 7.63 -7.83
CA SER A 331 34.75 7.90 -7.98
C SER A 331 35.34 8.80 -6.89
N LYS A 332 34.52 9.68 -6.30
CA LYS A 332 34.91 10.61 -5.21
C LYS A 332 34.93 9.93 -3.84
N HIS A 333 34.22 8.79 -3.70
CA HIS A 333 34.02 8.11 -2.42
C HIS A 333 34.91 6.87 -2.22
N VAL A 334 35.37 6.23 -3.30
CA VAL A 334 36.16 4.98 -3.25
C VAL A 334 37.36 5.03 -2.29
N ASN A 335 37.99 6.20 -2.15
CA ASN A 335 39.16 6.38 -1.29
C ASN A 335 38.84 7.02 0.07
N ARG A 336 37.54 7.22 0.39
CA ARG A 336 37.14 7.89 1.64
C ARG A 336 36.83 6.92 2.78
N SER A 337 36.52 5.67 2.47
CA SER A 337 36.17 4.64 3.45
C SER A 337 37.41 3.82 3.77
N SER A 338 37.73 3.68 5.06
CA SER A 338 38.86 2.89 5.56
C SER A 338 38.66 1.38 5.33
N ASP A 339 37.41 0.94 5.32
CA ASP A 339 36.99 -0.46 5.15
C ASP A 339 36.71 -0.84 3.68
N LYS A 340 37.00 0.08 2.74
CA LYS A 340 36.75 -0.08 1.31
C LYS A 340 35.30 -0.39 0.97
N TYR A 341 34.35 0.12 1.75
CA TYR A 341 32.91 -0.09 1.57
C TYR A 341 32.45 0.14 0.11
N TRP A 342 32.97 1.18 -0.53
CA TRP A 342 32.57 1.56 -1.89
C TRP A 342 33.20 0.70 -3.00
N GLY A 343 34.01 -0.29 -2.63
CA GLY A 343 34.67 -1.18 -3.58
C GLY A 343 35.81 -0.53 -4.36
N SER A 344 36.07 -1.02 -5.59
CA SER A 344 37.09 -0.52 -6.50
C SER A 344 36.48 0.29 -7.64
N PHE A 345 37.22 1.29 -8.15
CA PHE A 345 36.81 2.11 -9.27
C PHE A 345 37.85 2.02 -10.40
N SER A 346 37.90 0.86 -11.06
CA SER A 346 38.88 0.52 -12.09
C SER A 346 38.17 -0.05 -13.35
N GLY A 347 38.87 -0.14 -14.45
CA GLY A 347 38.35 -0.66 -15.72
C GLY A 347 37.79 0.42 -16.64
N SER A 348 37.05 0.00 -17.66
CA SER A 348 36.38 0.88 -18.62
C SER A 348 35.26 1.69 -17.96
N ASP A 349 34.77 2.74 -18.64
CA ASP A 349 33.62 3.49 -18.16
C ASP A 349 32.38 2.58 -17.99
N SER A 350 32.22 1.58 -18.87
CA SER A 350 31.14 0.59 -18.75
C SER A 350 31.25 -0.23 -17.45
N ASP A 351 32.49 -0.66 -17.08
CA ASP A 351 32.72 -1.41 -15.84
C ASP A 351 32.45 -0.54 -14.61
N LYS A 352 32.89 0.73 -14.66
CA LYS A 352 32.64 1.71 -13.59
C LYS A 352 31.18 2.01 -13.40
N ASN A 353 30.43 2.17 -14.49
CA ASN A 353 28.98 2.39 -14.46
C ASN A 353 28.24 1.18 -13.87
N ARG A 354 28.64 -0.03 -14.26
CA ARG A 354 28.07 -1.28 -13.72
C ARG A 354 28.32 -1.40 -12.21
N ASN A 355 29.57 -1.21 -11.77
CA ASN A 355 29.92 -1.24 -10.37
C ASN A 355 29.13 -0.22 -9.55
N ALA A 356 28.98 1.01 -10.07
CA ALA A 356 28.19 2.05 -9.41
C ALA A 356 26.70 1.66 -9.32
N LEU A 357 26.16 1.04 -10.37
CA LEU A 357 24.78 0.55 -10.39
C LEU A 357 24.57 -0.56 -9.35
N ASP A 358 25.51 -1.47 -9.20
CA ASP A 358 25.43 -2.53 -8.20
C ASP A 358 25.48 -1.96 -6.77
N VAL A 359 26.34 -0.96 -6.51
CA VAL A 359 26.41 -0.26 -5.24
C VAL A 359 25.08 0.41 -4.90
N ILE A 360 24.49 1.17 -5.84
CA ILE A 360 23.25 1.89 -5.55
C ILE A 360 22.06 0.95 -5.39
N ARG A 361 22.00 -0.15 -6.15
CA ARG A 361 20.99 -1.19 -5.98
C ARG A 361 21.06 -1.80 -4.58
N ASN A 362 22.26 -2.12 -4.12
CA ASN A 362 22.45 -2.65 -2.78
C ASN A 362 21.99 -1.65 -1.71
N LEU A 363 22.31 -0.36 -1.84
CA LEU A 363 21.82 0.67 -0.91
C LEU A 363 20.30 0.77 -0.91
N ILE A 364 19.65 0.72 -2.07
CA ILE A 364 18.18 0.77 -2.20
C ILE A 364 17.53 -0.45 -1.55
N THR A 365 18.08 -1.65 -1.77
CA THR A 365 17.48 -2.91 -1.26
C THR A 365 17.76 -3.17 0.21
N CYS A 366 18.90 -2.72 0.74
CA CYS A 366 19.33 -2.97 2.10
C CYS A 366 19.19 -1.75 3.02
N SER A 367 18.53 -0.68 2.58
CA SER A 367 18.32 0.49 3.43
C SER A 367 17.44 0.14 4.63
N CYS A 368 17.89 0.52 5.81
CA CYS A 368 17.15 0.38 7.06
C CYS A 368 16.70 1.72 7.64
N TRP A 369 17.08 2.81 7.00
CA TRP A 369 16.66 4.17 7.32
C TRP A 369 16.34 4.92 6.05
N MET A 370 15.20 5.58 5.99
CA MET A 370 14.86 6.52 4.94
C MET A 370 14.06 7.70 5.47
N ASN A 371 14.23 8.86 4.84
CA ASN A 371 13.49 10.07 5.16
C ASN A 371 13.42 11.01 3.97
N ILE A 372 12.42 11.90 3.99
CA ILE A 372 12.35 13.08 3.15
C ILE A 372 12.39 14.28 4.06
N HIS A 373 13.49 15.03 4.00
CA HIS A 373 13.77 16.09 4.96
C HIS A 373 14.53 17.26 4.32
N ILE A 374 14.58 18.39 5.04
CA ILE A 374 15.27 19.58 4.57
C ILE A 374 16.76 19.51 4.91
N VAL A 375 17.61 19.65 3.90
CA VAL A 375 19.08 19.66 4.03
C VAL A 375 19.65 20.87 3.32
N PRO A 376 20.22 21.87 4.05
CA PRO A 376 20.94 22.98 3.42
C PRO A 376 22.22 22.46 2.71
N PRO A 377 22.60 22.96 1.54
CA PRO A 377 21.90 23.91 0.67
C PRO A 377 20.96 23.24 -0.35
N HIS A 378 20.70 21.93 -0.24
CA HIS A 378 20.00 21.12 -1.24
C HIS A 378 18.47 21.27 -1.22
N GLY A 379 17.91 21.87 -0.13
CA GLY A 379 16.48 21.94 0.06
C GLY A 379 15.90 20.62 0.56
N VAL A 380 14.71 20.24 0.08
CA VAL A 380 14.06 18.98 0.44
C VAL A 380 14.69 17.83 -0.36
N VAL A 381 15.15 16.80 0.34
CA VAL A 381 15.83 15.64 -0.24
C VAL A 381 15.18 14.35 0.21
N PHE A 382 15.26 13.33 -0.63
CA PHE A 382 15.07 11.93 -0.25
C PHE A 382 16.42 11.32 0.07
N GLU A 383 16.56 10.75 1.26
CA GLU A 383 17.78 10.15 1.77
C GLU A 383 17.53 8.74 2.29
N ILE A 384 18.44 7.82 1.98
CA ILE A 384 18.45 6.46 2.49
C ILE A 384 19.79 6.12 3.12
N ARG A 385 19.77 5.25 4.15
CA ARG A 385 20.98 4.72 4.79
C ARG A 385 20.83 3.23 5.11
N VAL A 386 21.95 2.52 5.03
CA VAL A 386 22.09 1.15 5.50
C VAL A 386 22.63 1.13 6.95
N ALA A 387 22.58 -0.02 7.61
CA ALA A 387 22.84 -0.18 9.04
C ALA A 387 24.22 0.36 9.51
N ASN A 388 25.24 0.33 8.65
CA ASN A 388 26.57 0.87 8.92
C ASN A 388 26.72 2.36 8.60
N GLY A 389 25.61 3.06 8.28
CA GLY A 389 25.53 4.50 8.11
C GLY A 389 25.83 5.03 6.71
N TYR A 390 26.34 4.20 5.81
CA TYR A 390 26.49 4.58 4.40
C TYR A 390 25.12 4.80 3.74
N GLY A 391 25.04 5.66 2.73
CA GLY A 391 23.76 5.99 2.11
C GLY A 391 23.87 6.72 0.81
N ALA A 392 22.71 7.21 0.36
CA ALA A 392 22.58 7.99 -0.86
C ALA A 392 21.46 9.01 -0.73
N ARG A 393 21.53 10.07 -1.53
CA ARG A 393 20.62 11.21 -1.48
C ARG A 393 20.20 11.65 -2.88
N TRP A 394 18.92 12.01 -3.01
CA TRP A 394 18.30 12.56 -4.22
C TRP A 394 17.50 13.81 -3.90
N SER A 395 17.07 14.53 -4.94
CA SER A 395 15.97 15.49 -4.81
C SER A 395 14.71 14.80 -4.29
N LYS A 396 13.78 15.57 -3.71
CA LYS A 396 12.51 15.07 -3.13
C LYS A 396 11.79 14.08 -4.05
N ASP A 397 11.77 14.35 -5.35
CA ASP A 397 11.06 13.59 -6.38
C ASP A 397 11.92 12.47 -7.04
N GLY A 398 13.16 12.30 -6.61
CA GLY A 398 14.10 11.33 -7.19
C GLY A 398 14.67 11.70 -8.56
N SER A 399 14.28 12.84 -9.14
CA SER A 399 14.67 13.25 -10.51
C SER A 399 16.14 13.64 -10.64
N LYS A 400 16.82 13.91 -9.53
CA LYS A 400 18.23 14.28 -9.48
C LYS A 400 18.97 13.51 -8.41
N PHE A 401 19.98 12.74 -8.80
CA PHE A 401 20.92 12.15 -7.85
C PHE A 401 21.86 13.24 -7.30
N ILE A 402 21.95 13.35 -5.96
CA ILE A 402 22.80 14.37 -5.30
C ILE A 402 24.16 13.77 -4.94
N GLY A 403 24.21 12.55 -4.39
CA GLY A 403 25.47 11.89 -4.06
C GLY A 403 25.34 10.77 -3.05
N PHE A 404 26.48 10.12 -2.82
CA PHE A 404 26.61 9.14 -1.76
C PHE A 404 26.91 9.80 -0.41
N LEU A 405 26.67 9.08 0.66
CA LEU A 405 26.82 9.55 2.04
C LEU A 405 27.70 8.59 2.83
N GLU A 406 28.65 9.16 3.56
CA GLU A 406 29.44 8.45 4.54
C GLU A 406 28.69 8.34 5.90
N PRO A 407 29.06 7.42 6.78
CA PRO A 407 28.58 7.39 8.15
C PRO A 407 28.84 8.72 8.86
N TYR A 408 27.93 9.10 9.76
CA TYR A 408 28.11 10.30 10.56
C TYR A 408 29.38 10.18 11.44
N MET A 409 30.22 11.20 11.40
CA MET A 409 31.40 11.31 12.23
C MET A 409 31.32 12.62 13.04
N GLU A 410 31.36 12.53 14.37
CA GLU A 410 31.28 13.73 15.25
C GLU A 410 32.34 14.79 14.90
N ASP A 411 33.52 14.38 14.44
CA ASP A 411 34.63 15.28 14.07
C ASP A 411 34.72 15.57 12.56
N GLY A 412 33.71 15.20 11.77
CA GLY A 412 33.76 15.30 10.31
C GLY A 412 34.05 16.71 9.80
N HIS A 413 33.44 17.73 10.41
CA HIS A 413 33.68 19.14 10.08
C HIS A 413 35.11 19.60 10.40
N SER A 414 35.67 19.17 11.50
CA SER A 414 37.04 19.55 11.90
C SER A 414 38.11 18.90 11.01
N LYS A 415 37.77 17.74 10.38
CA LYS A 415 38.62 17.02 9.43
C LYS A 415 38.41 17.46 7.97
N GLY A 416 37.64 18.51 7.73
CA GLY A 416 37.45 19.10 6.39
C GLY A 416 36.49 18.30 5.48
N TRP A 417 35.69 17.38 6.02
CA TRP A 417 34.67 16.66 5.28
C TRP A 417 33.50 17.62 4.96
N ARG A 418 33.30 17.89 3.69
CA ARG A 418 32.13 18.63 3.22
C ARG A 418 31.16 17.65 2.60
N HIS A 419 29.98 17.57 3.17
CA HIS A 419 28.85 16.83 2.61
C HIS A 419 28.18 17.58 1.46
#